data_ec7a84d90a96127073e8ce432f472e2c
#
_entry.id   ec7a84d90a96127073e8ce432f472e2c
#
_cell.length_a   1.000
_cell.length_b   1.000
_cell.length_c   1.000
_cell.angle_alpha   90.00
_cell.angle_beta   90.00
_cell.angle_gamma   90.00
#
_symmetry.space_group_name_H-M   'P 1'
#
loop_
_entity.id
_entity.type
_entity.pdbx_description
1 polymer ?
#
loop_
_entity_poly.entity_id
_entity_poly.type
_entity_poly.pdbx_seq_one_letter_code
_entity_poly.pdbx_strand_id
1 'polypeptide(L)'
;MVRWHPAALAVVIAIGLVACGSGDKSGTEGGARGSRRFGTIASPCGPGRASGATQLGVTDSTITIGFGDDSAAASSPGLNVEMSEAIRAMIDWCNEQGGIEGRRLVGDEHDAAINDVETAMRSACARDFMLVGQGWLLDDAQERTRLACSLATVPTFAVSERFATAPLMVQPSPDPPESVNAAGAFLLAAAYPTKVRRAATMQGNQPTARAETARVVGAFEQAGWQFLPCEQEYNIGGEANWVPFVQRLKDCGAEVVHFSGSMRPTFEEILRAARAIGFDPIWMQEASVYDSDLAAWNSEGLADNVHFQMTYYPFEQADRVPAVADYLDIMRAAGAPAGLLGAQAVAAFLLWAEGAKACGSDLTSDCVMRVLKNVSNYDAGGLQSPTNPGANLPGNCAMVLRVRGTRYEQVLPSDIAIQACDRTYRVSVGR
;
A
#
# COMPACT_ATOMS: atom_id res chain seq x y z
N MET A 1 -32.41 -49.48 35.12
CA MET A 1 -33.41 -50.54 34.89
C MET A 1 -33.92 -50.46 33.47
N VAL A 2 -33.81 -51.56 32.72
CA VAL A 2 -34.56 -52.02 31.53
C VAL A 2 -34.15 -51.30 30.24
N ARG A 3 -33.28 -51.78 29.36
CA ARG A 3 -33.29 -52.96 28.42
C ARG A 3 -34.37 -52.81 27.34
N TRP A 4 -34.10 -52.91 26.02
CA TRP A 4 -33.52 -53.87 25.08
C TRP A 4 -33.96 -53.42 23.65
N HIS A 5 -33.12 -53.28 22.63
CA HIS A 5 -32.80 -54.06 21.41
C HIS A 5 -33.96 -54.77 20.64
N PRO A 6 -33.68 -55.25 19.40
CA PRO A 6 -33.39 -54.66 18.07
C PRO A 6 -34.26 -55.33 16.95
N ALA A 7 -34.13 -54.94 15.70
CA ALA A 7 -34.40 -55.79 14.50
C ALA A 7 -33.99 -54.99 13.25
N ALA A 8 -33.08 -55.32 12.46
CA ALA A 8 -32.74 -56.45 11.58
C ALA A 8 -33.50 -56.49 10.25
N LEU A 9 -32.70 -56.41 9.20
CA LEU A 9 -32.71 -57.05 7.86
C LEU A 9 -33.75 -56.69 6.82
N ALA A 10 -33.26 -56.20 5.65
CA ALA A 10 -33.40 -56.97 4.39
C ALA A 10 -32.48 -56.43 3.28
N VAL A 11 -31.64 -57.32 2.80
CA VAL A 11 -30.81 -57.22 1.57
C VAL A 11 -31.69 -57.55 0.37
N VAL A 12 -31.57 -56.75 -0.70
CA VAL A 12 -31.98 -57.19 -2.05
C VAL A 12 -30.83 -56.93 -3.00
N ILE A 13 -30.23 -58.02 -3.45
CA ILE A 13 -29.26 -58.09 -4.55
C ILE A 13 -30.06 -58.17 -5.85
N ALA A 14 -29.76 -57.29 -6.79
CA ALA A 14 -30.14 -57.44 -8.19
C ALA A 14 -28.89 -57.38 -9.08
N ILE A 15 -28.57 -58.51 -9.66
CA ILE A 15 -27.54 -58.72 -10.68
C ILE A 15 -28.16 -58.46 -12.03
N GLY A 16 -27.56 -57.63 -12.85
CA GLY A 16 -28.01 -57.35 -14.24
C GLY A 16 -26.86 -56.94 -15.14
N LEU A 17 -26.27 -57.89 -15.75
CA LEU A 17 -25.63 -58.08 -17.06
C LEU A 17 -25.01 -56.93 -17.86
N VAL A 18 -23.76 -57.22 -18.18
CA VAL A 18 -22.78 -56.61 -19.09
C VAL A 18 -23.33 -56.33 -20.48
N ALA A 19 -23.03 -55.13 -21.01
CA ALA A 19 -22.92 -54.86 -22.45
C ALA A 19 -21.58 -54.14 -22.70
N CYS A 20 -20.67 -54.83 -23.43
CA CYS A 20 -19.47 -54.24 -23.97
C CYS A 20 -19.80 -53.20 -25.04
N GLY A 21 -19.42 -51.94 -24.82
CA GLY A 21 -19.37 -50.91 -25.80
C GLY A 21 -17.92 -50.34 -25.79
N SER A 22 -17.16 -50.61 -26.83
CA SER A 22 -15.90 -49.98 -27.16
C SER A 22 -16.15 -48.49 -27.43
N GLY A 23 -15.67 -47.66 -26.51
CA GLY A 23 -15.74 -46.18 -26.63
C GLY A 23 -14.40 -45.60 -26.15
N ASP A 24 -13.84 -44.80 -26.97
CA ASP A 24 -12.57 -44.11 -26.95
C ASP A 24 -12.05 -43.72 -25.55
N LYS A 25 -10.80 -44.01 -25.35
CA LYS A 25 -9.96 -43.35 -24.34
C LYS A 25 -9.74 -41.91 -24.80
N SER A 26 -10.67 -41.01 -24.50
CA SER A 26 -10.34 -39.60 -24.41
C SER A 26 -9.44 -39.44 -23.18
N GLY A 27 -8.15 -39.30 -23.45
CA GLY A 27 -7.18 -38.85 -22.46
C GLY A 27 -7.68 -37.54 -21.88
N THR A 28 -7.80 -37.49 -20.58
CA THR A 28 -7.92 -36.24 -19.86
C THR A 28 -6.60 -35.50 -20.10
N GLU A 29 -6.56 -34.73 -21.19
CA GLU A 29 -5.55 -33.68 -21.35
C GLU A 29 -5.64 -32.82 -20.10
N GLY A 30 -4.56 -32.74 -19.35
CA GLY A 30 -4.41 -31.80 -18.26
C GLY A 30 -4.75 -30.41 -18.80
N GLY A 31 -5.89 -29.86 -18.37
CA GLY A 31 -6.29 -28.53 -18.76
C GLY A 31 -5.10 -27.60 -18.54
N ALA A 32 -4.69 -26.94 -19.61
CA ALA A 32 -3.75 -25.84 -19.54
C ALA A 32 -4.29 -24.91 -18.45
N ARG A 33 -3.55 -24.78 -17.32
CA ARG A 33 -3.84 -23.78 -16.31
C ARG A 33 -3.80 -22.44 -17.04
N GLY A 34 -4.98 -21.85 -17.32
CA GLY A 34 -5.06 -20.53 -17.90
C GLY A 34 -4.12 -19.61 -17.13
N SER A 35 -3.41 -18.73 -17.83
CA SER A 35 -2.49 -17.80 -17.17
C SER A 35 -3.23 -17.11 -16.05
N ARG A 36 -2.74 -17.23 -14.82
CA ARG A 36 -3.32 -16.51 -13.69
C ARG A 36 -3.26 -15.01 -14.00
N ARG A 37 -4.20 -14.28 -13.47
CA ARG A 37 -4.27 -12.82 -13.59
C ARG A 37 -4.09 -12.23 -12.20
N PHE A 38 -3.76 -10.94 -12.17
CA PHE A 38 -3.94 -10.07 -11.01
C PHE A 38 -4.77 -8.86 -11.48
N GLY A 39 -5.98 -8.74 -11.00
CA GLY A 39 -6.90 -7.71 -11.47
C GLY A 39 -7.06 -7.73 -12.99
N THR A 40 -6.72 -6.62 -13.64
CA THR A 40 -6.83 -6.45 -15.09
C THR A 40 -5.62 -6.94 -15.88
N ILE A 41 -4.46 -7.18 -15.24
CA ILE A 41 -3.23 -7.61 -15.92
C ILE A 41 -3.05 -9.13 -15.91
N ALA A 42 -2.39 -9.65 -16.95
CA ALA A 42 -1.89 -11.01 -16.91
C ALA A 42 -0.77 -11.12 -15.88
N SER A 43 -0.69 -12.23 -15.16
CA SER A 43 0.39 -12.44 -14.19
C SER A 43 1.76 -12.27 -14.84
N PRO A 44 2.67 -11.50 -14.24
CA PRO A 44 4.06 -11.47 -14.67
C PRO A 44 4.79 -12.79 -14.39
N CYS A 45 4.24 -13.63 -13.52
CA CYS A 45 4.81 -14.90 -13.10
C CYS A 45 4.38 -16.05 -14.02
N GLY A 46 5.28 -16.99 -14.23
CA GLY A 46 4.99 -18.19 -15.03
C GLY A 46 6.23 -18.98 -15.38
N PRO A 47 6.02 -20.17 -15.97
CA PRO A 47 7.12 -20.98 -16.46
C PRO A 47 7.84 -20.27 -17.62
N GLY A 48 9.11 -20.54 -17.77
CA GLY A 48 9.95 -20.00 -18.83
C GLY A 48 11.25 -20.79 -18.96
N ARG A 49 12.19 -20.23 -19.69
CA ARG A 49 13.51 -20.84 -19.93
C ARG A 49 14.65 -19.86 -19.71
N ALA A 50 14.42 -18.82 -18.92
CA ALA A 50 15.49 -17.91 -18.58
C ALA A 50 16.60 -18.63 -17.82
N SER A 51 17.84 -18.29 -18.11
CA SER A 51 19.03 -18.90 -17.51
C SER A 51 20.16 -17.87 -17.44
N GLY A 52 21.23 -18.21 -16.73
CA GLY A 52 22.41 -17.37 -16.55
C GLY A 52 22.46 -16.70 -15.18
N ALA A 53 23.65 -16.75 -14.57
CA ALA A 53 23.97 -16.01 -13.34
C ALA A 53 24.53 -14.64 -13.74
N THR A 54 23.65 -13.70 -14.02
CA THR A 54 23.98 -12.42 -14.67
C THR A 54 24.44 -11.34 -13.69
N GLN A 55 24.03 -11.46 -12.43
CA GLN A 55 24.33 -10.50 -11.36
C GLN A 55 24.20 -11.19 -9.99
N LEU A 56 24.70 -10.54 -8.93
CA LEU A 56 24.47 -10.98 -7.55
C LEU A 56 22.98 -11.24 -7.32
N GLY A 57 22.64 -12.31 -6.62
CA GLY A 57 21.26 -12.70 -6.35
C GLY A 57 20.54 -13.39 -7.53
N VAL A 58 21.17 -13.53 -8.73
CA VAL A 58 20.60 -14.20 -9.89
C VAL A 58 21.40 -15.46 -10.21
N THR A 59 20.70 -16.58 -10.35
CA THR A 59 21.25 -17.87 -10.82
C THR A 59 20.46 -18.40 -12.01
N ASP A 60 20.84 -19.53 -12.55
CA ASP A 60 20.07 -20.22 -13.60
C ASP A 60 18.62 -20.52 -13.19
N SER A 61 18.38 -20.72 -11.90
CA SER A 61 17.09 -21.22 -11.39
C SER A 61 16.43 -20.34 -10.31
N THR A 62 17.13 -19.32 -9.81
CA THR A 62 16.61 -18.47 -8.72
C THR A 62 16.91 -16.99 -8.94
N ILE A 63 16.05 -16.16 -8.32
CA ILE A 63 16.26 -14.71 -8.15
C ILE A 63 16.04 -14.40 -6.67
N THR A 64 17.07 -13.88 -6.00
CA THR A 64 16.98 -13.42 -4.59
C THR A 64 16.63 -11.94 -4.56
N ILE A 65 15.49 -11.59 -3.99
CA ILE A 65 15.04 -10.20 -3.78
C ILE A 65 15.06 -9.86 -2.29
N GLY A 66 15.60 -8.71 -1.96
CA GLY A 66 15.51 -8.16 -0.61
C GLY A 66 14.20 -7.37 -0.42
N PHE A 67 13.65 -7.43 0.77
CA PHE A 67 12.51 -6.61 1.20
C PHE A 67 12.61 -6.36 2.70
N GLY A 68 11.77 -5.49 3.25
CA GLY A 68 11.83 -5.27 4.70
C GLY A 68 10.96 -4.13 5.19
N ASP A 69 10.88 -4.07 6.51
CA ASP A 69 10.06 -3.14 7.29
C ASP A 69 10.77 -2.72 8.59
N ASP A 70 10.03 -2.16 9.52
CA ASP A 70 10.50 -1.75 10.84
C ASP A 70 9.79 -2.52 11.98
N SER A 71 9.33 -3.75 11.73
CA SER A 71 8.43 -4.50 12.62
C SER A 71 9.04 -4.87 13.97
N ALA A 72 10.37 -5.02 14.05
CA ALA A 72 11.09 -5.27 15.30
C ALA A 72 11.34 -3.99 16.13
N ALA A 73 10.82 -2.82 15.73
CA ALA A 73 10.99 -1.58 16.47
C ALA A 73 10.39 -1.69 17.88
N ALA A 74 11.23 -1.54 18.90
CA ALA A 74 10.80 -1.67 20.30
C ALA A 74 9.75 -0.61 20.71
N SER A 75 9.78 0.57 20.08
CA SER A 75 8.82 1.67 20.30
C SER A 75 7.48 1.43 19.61
N SER A 76 7.43 0.58 18.58
CA SER A 76 6.22 0.28 17.80
C SER A 76 6.30 -1.12 17.21
N PRO A 77 6.16 -2.18 18.03
CA PRO A 77 6.21 -3.56 17.56
C PRO A 77 5.18 -3.82 16.46
N GLY A 78 5.61 -4.46 15.36
CA GLY A 78 4.76 -4.72 14.21
C GLY A 78 4.65 -3.56 13.21
N LEU A 79 5.42 -2.49 13.37
CA LEU A 79 5.40 -1.34 12.46
C LEU A 79 5.66 -1.77 11.02
N ASN A 80 4.68 -1.51 10.13
CA ASN A 80 4.73 -1.79 8.70
C ASN A 80 4.87 -3.30 8.32
N VAL A 81 4.64 -4.22 9.25
CA VAL A 81 4.81 -5.68 9.03
C VAL A 81 4.03 -6.22 7.83
N GLU A 82 2.89 -5.62 7.50
CA GLU A 82 2.07 -6.04 6.36
C GLU A 82 2.79 -5.91 5.01
N MET A 83 3.84 -5.09 4.91
CA MET A 83 4.66 -5.01 3.69
C MET A 83 5.46 -6.28 3.47
N SER A 84 6.22 -6.70 4.48
CA SER A 84 7.02 -7.92 4.41
C SER A 84 6.15 -9.16 4.24
N GLU A 85 5.02 -9.22 4.95
CA GLU A 85 4.04 -10.30 4.80
C GLU A 85 3.45 -10.36 3.38
N ALA A 86 3.15 -9.19 2.79
CA ALA A 86 2.65 -9.12 1.42
C ALA A 86 3.71 -9.56 0.39
N ILE A 87 4.98 -9.18 0.56
CA ILE A 87 6.05 -9.63 -0.33
C ILE A 87 6.26 -11.15 -0.21
N ARG A 88 6.24 -11.72 0.99
CA ARG A 88 6.31 -13.19 1.17
C ARG A 88 5.14 -13.88 0.45
N ALA A 89 3.92 -13.37 0.63
CA ALA A 89 2.74 -13.90 -0.04
C ALA A 89 2.86 -13.82 -1.57
N MET A 90 3.38 -12.72 -2.10
CA MET A 90 3.59 -12.55 -3.54
C MET A 90 4.71 -13.43 -4.08
N ILE A 91 5.77 -13.67 -3.33
CA ILE A 91 6.82 -14.63 -3.69
C ILE A 91 6.22 -16.03 -3.83
N ASP A 92 5.42 -16.48 -2.87
CA ASP A 92 4.78 -17.78 -2.91
C ASP A 92 3.77 -17.87 -4.05
N TRP A 93 2.91 -16.86 -4.21
CA TRP A 93 1.96 -16.75 -5.32
C TRP A 93 2.66 -16.83 -6.70
N CYS A 94 3.81 -16.18 -6.84
CA CYS A 94 4.60 -16.19 -8.07
C CYS A 94 5.27 -17.56 -8.30
N ASN A 95 5.85 -18.14 -7.26
CA ASN A 95 6.52 -19.45 -7.31
C ASN A 95 5.55 -20.59 -7.66
N GLU A 96 4.32 -20.56 -7.15
CA GLU A 96 3.25 -21.52 -7.53
C GLU A 96 2.90 -21.47 -9.02
N GLN A 97 3.16 -20.37 -9.70
CA GLN A 97 2.94 -20.19 -11.12
C GLN A 97 4.15 -20.58 -11.98
N GLY A 98 5.30 -20.85 -11.35
CA GLY A 98 6.54 -21.19 -12.02
C GLY A 98 7.63 -20.12 -11.95
N GLY A 99 7.47 -19.11 -11.10
CA GLY A 99 8.44 -18.03 -10.87
C GLY A 99 8.46 -16.99 -11.99
N ILE A 100 9.57 -16.28 -12.16
CA ILE A 100 9.77 -15.32 -13.25
C ILE A 100 10.57 -16.00 -14.37
N GLU A 101 9.91 -16.23 -15.52
CA GLU A 101 10.51 -16.91 -16.66
C GLU A 101 11.19 -18.25 -16.28
N GLY A 102 10.58 -19.00 -15.32
CA GLY A 102 11.07 -20.27 -14.84
C GLY A 102 12.07 -20.20 -13.67
N ARG A 103 12.52 -19.01 -13.26
CA ARG A 103 13.36 -18.82 -12.06
C ARG A 103 12.50 -18.66 -10.83
N ARG A 104 12.77 -19.44 -9.80
CA ARG A 104 12.10 -19.36 -8.51
C ARG A 104 12.55 -18.11 -7.75
N LEU A 105 11.64 -17.41 -7.13
CA LEU A 105 11.95 -16.30 -6.25
C LEU A 105 12.37 -16.79 -4.87
N VAL A 106 13.38 -16.15 -4.30
CA VAL A 106 13.87 -16.33 -2.94
C VAL A 106 13.80 -14.98 -2.26
N GLY A 107 13.11 -14.89 -1.13
CA GLY A 107 13.02 -13.68 -0.35
C GLY A 107 14.13 -13.60 0.70
N ASP A 108 14.74 -12.43 0.84
CA ASP A 108 15.68 -12.09 1.91
C ASP A 108 15.14 -10.87 2.66
N GLU A 109 14.75 -11.07 3.91
CA GLU A 109 14.08 -10.04 4.70
C GLU A 109 15.09 -9.25 5.54
N HIS A 110 14.89 -7.94 5.60
CA HIS A 110 15.71 -6.98 6.31
C HIS A 110 14.85 -6.07 7.19
N ASP A 111 14.65 -6.46 8.44
CA ASP A 111 14.01 -5.60 9.44
C ASP A 111 15.03 -4.56 9.94
N ALA A 112 14.69 -3.29 9.80
CA ALA A 112 15.56 -2.20 10.23
C ALA A 112 15.24 -1.67 11.64
N ALA A 113 14.15 -2.13 12.26
CA ALA A 113 13.73 -1.72 13.61
C ALA A 113 13.85 -0.19 13.83
N ILE A 114 13.56 0.60 12.77
CA ILE A 114 13.73 2.06 12.64
C ILE A 114 15.21 2.48 12.58
N ASN A 115 16.04 2.02 13.52
CA ASN A 115 17.38 2.56 13.71
C ASN A 115 18.51 1.77 13.04
N ASP A 116 18.26 0.56 12.58
CA ASP A 116 19.25 -0.35 12.01
C ASP A 116 19.27 -0.38 10.47
N VAL A 117 18.71 0.66 9.82
CA VAL A 117 18.60 0.79 8.36
C VAL A 117 19.94 0.58 7.64
N GLU A 118 21.04 1.11 8.17
CA GLU A 118 22.36 0.94 7.55
C GLU A 118 22.84 -0.51 7.63
N THR A 119 22.51 -1.24 8.69
CA THR A 119 22.84 -2.66 8.85
C THR A 119 22.02 -3.51 7.90
N ALA A 120 20.70 -3.27 7.83
CA ALA A 120 19.80 -3.90 6.87
C ALA A 120 20.28 -3.70 5.43
N MET A 121 20.66 -2.47 5.08
CA MET A 121 21.17 -2.13 3.74
C MET A 121 22.48 -2.84 3.40
N ARG A 122 23.43 -2.94 4.36
CA ARG A 122 24.67 -3.69 4.12
C ARG A 122 24.41 -5.18 3.88
N SER A 123 23.44 -5.74 4.58
CA SER A 123 23.02 -7.13 4.38
C SER A 123 22.46 -7.33 2.98
N ALA A 124 21.54 -6.44 2.56
CA ALA A 124 20.96 -6.47 1.23
C ALA A 124 22.02 -6.32 0.12
N CYS A 125 22.95 -5.37 0.26
CA CYS A 125 24.08 -5.19 -0.66
C CYS A 125 24.93 -6.45 -0.87
N ALA A 126 24.99 -7.31 0.13
CA ALA A 126 25.84 -8.51 0.07
C ALA A 126 25.18 -9.69 -0.64
N ARG A 127 23.85 -9.71 -0.80
CA ARG A 127 23.13 -10.93 -1.19
C ARG A 127 22.06 -10.72 -2.25
N ASP A 128 21.43 -9.55 -2.28
CA ASP A 128 20.21 -9.35 -3.05
C ASP A 128 20.48 -8.86 -4.46
N PHE A 129 19.62 -9.29 -5.36
CA PHE A 129 19.58 -8.78 -6.73
C PHE A 129 19.06 -7.33 -6.76
N MET A 130 17.94 -7.08 -6.12
CA MET A 130 17.29 -5.78 -5.98
C MET A 130 16.48 -5.76 -4.67
N LEU A 131 16.20 -4.57 -4.16
CA LEU A 131 15.18 -4.39 -3.12
C LEU A 131 13.81 -4.21 -3.77
N VAL A 132 12.79 -4.92 -3.26
CA VAL A 132 11.43 -4.92 -3.80
C VAL A 132 10.42 -4.87 -2.66
N GLY A 133 9.63 -3.80 -2.60
CA GLY A 133 8.56 -3.65 -1.61
C GLY A 133 9.04 -3.35 -0.18
N GLN A 134 10.29 -2.90 -0.02
CA GLN A 134 10.73 -2.42 1.29
C GLN A 134 10.19 -1.01 1.59
N GLY A 135 10.10 -0.67 2.87
CA GLY A 135 9.80 0.67 3.35
C GLY A 135 10.31 0.84 4.79
N TRP A 136 11.23 1.78 5.00
CA TRP A 136 11.81 2.09 6.31
C TRP A 136 11.54 3.54 6.68
N LEU A 137 11.23 3.78 7.94
CA LEU A 137 10.89 5.14 8.42
C LEU A 137 12.05 6.12 8.28
N LEU A 138 13.29 5.66 8.48
CA LEU A 138 14.50 6.47 8.35
C LEU A 138 15.25 6.14 7.05
N ASP A 139 14.57 6.19 5.93
CA ASP A 139 15.08 5.78 4.62
C ASP A 139 16.24 6.64 4.08
N ASP A 140 16.42 7.87 4.57
CA ASP A 140 17.58 8.70 4.22
C ASP A 140 18.91 8.04 4.61
N ALA A 141 18.94 7.28 5.70
CA ALA A 141 20.14 6.62 6.22
C ALA A 141 20.66 5.51 5.27
N GLN A 142 19.79 4.91 4.45
CA GLN A 142 20.17 3.83 3.53
C GLN A 142 20.96 4.30 2.30
N GLU A 143 20.73 5.52 1.81
CA GLU A 143 21.09 5.95 0.46
C GLU A 143 22.58 5.91 0.17
N ARG A 144 23.42 6.30 1.13
CA ARG A 144 24.87 6.25 0.93
C ARG A 144 25.36 4.82 0.68
N THR A 145 24.89 3.86 1.48
CA THR A 145 25.30 2.45 1.38
C THR A 145 24.71 1.79 0.15
N ARG A 146 23.41 2.03 -0.12
CA ARG A 146 22.70 1.51 -1.30
C ARG A 146 23.35 1.92 -2.61
N LEU A 147 23.69 3.21 -2.76
CA LEU A 147 24.33 3.73 -3.97
C LEU A 147 25.79 3.26 -4.10
N ALA A 148 26.51 3.08 -3.00
CA ALA A 148 27.87 2.57 -3.04
C ALA A 148 27.97 1.12 -3.55
N CYS A 149 26.94 0.30 -3.30
CA CYS A 149 26.85 -1.06 -3.85
C CYS A 149 26.00 -1.16 -5.13
N SER A 150 25.48 -0.04 -5.63
CA SER A 150 24.62 0.02 -6.83
C SER A 150 23.35 -0.84 -6.72
N LEU A 151 22.77 -0.99 -5.53
CA LEU A 151 21.58 -1.78 -5.31
C LEU A 151 20.35 -1.01 -5.78
N ALA A 152 19.70 -1.47 -6.84
CA ALA A 152 18.47 -0.88 -7.36
C ALA A 152 17.26 -1.27 -6.50
N THR A 153 16.22 -0.44 -6.51
CA THR A 153 15.04 -0.63 -5.67
C THR A 153 13.72 -0.25 -6.33
N VAL A 154 12.67 -1.00 -5.97
CA VAL A 154 11.26 -0.67 -6.22
C VAL A 154 10.55 -0.67 -4.87
N PRO A 155 10.60 0.45 -4.11
CA PRO A 155 10.11 0.51 -2.75
C PRO A 155 8.59 0.57 -2.68
N THR A 156 8.03 0.24 -1.52
CA THR A 156 6.62 0.45 -1.17
C THR A 156 6.33 1.95 -1.09
N PHE A 157 7.15 2.68 -0.35
CA PHE A 157 7.06 4.14 -0.20
C PHE A 157 8.46 4.76 -0.04
N ALA A 158 8.53 6.07 -0.12
CA ALA A 158 9.68 6.87 0.26
C ALA A 158 9.23 7.98 1.21
N VAL A 159 9.99 8.18 2.30
CA VAL A 159 9.70 9.21 3.33
C VAL A 159 10.54 10.46 3.10
N SER A 160 11.83 10.29 2.85
CA SER A 160 12.75 11.42 2.68
C SER A 160 12.78 11.90 1.23
N GLU A 161 12.93 13.22 1.03
CA GLU A 161 13.15 13.81 -0.31
C GLU A 161 14.35 13.16 -1.02
N ARG A 162 15.39 12.87 -0.27
CA ARG A 162 16.62 12.25 -0.78
C ARG A 162 16.33 10.88 -1.38
N PHE A 163 15.53 10.07 -0.72
CA PHE A 163 15.16 8.76 -1.25
C PHE A 163 14.11 8.88 -2.36
N ALA A 164 13.10 9.74 -2.20
CA ALA A 164 12.05 9.95 -3.20
C ALA A 164 12.57 10.40 -4.59
N THR A 165 13.78 11.00 -4.63
CA THR A 165 14.43 11.46 -5.87
C THR A 165 15.71 10.69 -6.20
N ALA A 166 15.99 9.60 -5.50
CA ALA A 166 17.24 8.87 -5.59
C ALA A 166 17.44 8.19 -6.96
N PRO A 167 18.70 8.07 -7.44
CA PRO A 167 19.01 7.23 -8.58
C PRO A 167 18.80 5.73 -8.25
N LEU A 168 18.66 4.90 -9.29
CA LEU A 168 18.41 3.46 -9.16
C LEU A 168 17.16 3.12 -8.33
N MET A 169 16.15 3.99 -8.39
CA MET A 169 14.86 3.81 -7.73
C MET A 169 13.72 4.10 -8.71
N VAL A 170 12.65 3.29 -8.64
CA VAL A 170 11.38 3.53 -9.33
C VAL A 170 10.26 3.14 -8.38
N GLN A 171 9.37 4.08 -8.07
CA GLN A 171 8.23 3.85 -7.18
C GLN A 171 6.96 3.53 -7.97
N PRO A 172 6.10 2.59 -7.51
CA PRO A 172 4.77 2.37 -8.09
C PRO A 172 3.84 3.57 -7.87
N SER A 173 3.98 4.24 -6.74
CA SER A 173 3.24 5.46 -6.36
C SER A 173 4.23 6.57 -6.03
N PRO A 174 4.79 7.28 -7.04
CA PRO A 174 5.76 8.33 -6.81
C PRO A 174 5.21 9.47 -5.96
N ASP A 175 6.03 9.96 -5.04
CA ASP A 175 5.76 11.15 -4.22
C ASP A 175 6.99 12.09 -4.18
N PRO A 176 7.36 12.69 -5.32
CA PRO A 176 8.49 13.61 -5.37
C PRO A 176 8.17 14.93 -4.66
N PRO A 177 9.19 15.62 -4.09
CA PRO A 177 8.97 16.82 -3.28
C PRO A 177 8.34 17.99 -4.03
N GLU A 178 8.54 18.08 -5.35
CA GLU A 178 8.04 19.18 -6.18
C GLU A 178 6.62 18.98 -6.74
N SER A 179 5.97 17.86 -6.46
CA SER A 179 4.66 17.56 -7.04
C SER A 179 3.79 16.77 -6.06
N VAL A 180 2.55 17.17 -5.91
CA VAL A 180 1.56 16.55 -5.01
C VAL A 180 0.31 16.16 -5.79
N ASN A 181 -0.23 14.97 -5.53
CA ASN A 181 -1.59 14.64 -5.92
C ASN A 181 -2.56 15.26 -4.90
N ALA A 182 -3.17 16.39 -5.23
CA ALA A 182 -4.09 17.13 -4.38
C ALA A 182 -5.58 16.83 -4.70
N ALA A 183 -5.89 15.75 -5.37
CA ALA A 183 -7.26 15.40 -5.79
C ALA A 183 -8.27 15.48 -4.62
N GLY A 184 -7.92 14.95 -3.46
CA GLY A 184 -8.77 15.00 -2.27
C GLY A 184 -9.09 16.43 -1.82
N ALA A 185 -8.10 17.33 -1.90
CA ALA A 185 -8.29 18.73 -1.56
C ALA A 185 -9.26 19.43 -2.54
N PHE A 186 -9.11 19.20 -3.85
CA PHE A 186 -10.04 19.70 -4.86
C PHE A 186 -11.46 19.15 -4.67
N LEU A 187 -11.60 17.88 -4.40
CA LEU A 187 -12.89 17.24 -4.14
C LEU A 187 -13.56 17.79 -2.88
N LEU A 188 -12.82 17.97 -1.79
CA LEU A 188 -13.36 18.58 -0.57
C LEU A 188 -13.69 20.07 -0.77
N ALA A 189 -12.89 20.81 -1.53
CA ALA A 189 -13.19 22.19 -1.87
C ALA A 189 -14.48 22.33 -2.69
N ALA A 190 -14.72 21.41 -3.62
CA ALA A 190 -15.96 21.37 -4.39
C ALA A 190 -17.19 21.00 -3.50
N ALA A 191 -17.02 20.07 -2.57
CA ALA A 191 -18.11 19.60 -1.69
C ALA A 191 -18.38 20.58 -0.52
N TYR A 192 -17.35 21.23 0.02
CA TYR A 192 -17.42 22.07 1.20
C TYR A 192 -16.73 23.43 1.02
N PRO A 193 -17.14 24.25 0.01
CA PRO A 193 -16.39 25.44 -0.43
C PRO A 193 -16.26 26.54 0.63
N THR A 194 -17.13 26.58 1.63
CA THR A 194 -17.05 27.52 2.75
C THR A 194 -16.16 27.00 3.87
N LYS A 195 -16.21 25.69 4.15
CA LYS A 195 -15.44 25.09 5.24
C LYS A 195 -13.93 25.09 4.96
N VAL A 196 -13.52 24.75 3.73
CA VAL A 196 -12.10 24.70 3.35
C VAL A 196 -11.43 26.08 3.41
N ARG A 197 -12.19 27.19 3.43
CA ARG A 197 -11.68 28.55 3.66
C ARG A 197 -11.44 28.86 5.14
N ARG A 198 -11.73 27.93 6.01
CA ARG A 198 -11.49 27.98 7.45
C ARG A 198 -10.71 26.75 7.88
N ALA A 199 -9.66 26.47 7.14
CA ALA A 199 -8.77 25.36 7.43
C ALA A 199 -7.71 25.76 8.46
N ALA A 200 -7.21 24.78 9.19
CA ALA A 200 -6.04 24.90 10.07
C ALA A 200 -5.18 23.65 9.95
N THR A 201 -3.94 23.71 10.43
CA THR A 201 -3.03 22.57 10.49
C THR A 201 -2.73 22.16 11.92
N MET A 202 -2.48 20.87 12.10
CA MET A 202 -1.93 20.30 13.32
C MET A 202 -0.91 19.24 12.96
N GLN A 203 0.33 19.38 13.44
CA GLN A 203 1.46 18.55 13.04
C GLN A 203 2.44 18.28 14.18
N GLY A 204 3.29 17.28 14.01
CA GLY A 204 4.42 17.05 14.90
C GLY A 204 5.48 18.15 14.83
N ASN A 205 6.22 18.36 15.90
CA ASN A 205 7.24 19.40 16.01
C ASN A 205 8.59 19.07 15.34
N GLN A 206 8.64 18.03 14.49
CA GLN A 206 9.85 17.68 13.76
C GLN A 206 10.00 18.50 12.47
N PRO A 207 11.26 18.76 12.04
CA PRO A 207 11.51 19.45 10.77
C PRO A 207 10.85 18.81 9.55
N THR A 208 10.84 17.47 9.48
CA THR A 208 10.22 16.70 8.40
C THR A 208 8.70 16.89 8.35
N ALA A 209 8.02 16.85 9.51
CA ALA A 209 6.58 17.07 9.59
C ALA A 209 6.20 18.51 9.17
N ARG A 210 7.00 19.52 9.57
CA ARG A 210 6.81 20.91 9.15
C ARG A 210 6.98 21.07 7.63
N ALA A 211 8.03 20.47 7.05
CA ALA A 211 8.29 20.54 5.62
C ALA A 211 7.16 19.87 4.83
N GLU A 212 6.70 18.71 5.26
CA GLU A 212 5.59 18.00 4.62
C GLU A 212 4.28 18.79 4.75
N THR A 213 3.95 19.31 5.92
CA THR A 213 2.76 20.14 6.10
C THR A 213 2.81 21.39 5.23
N ALA A 214 3.95 22.07 5.14
CA ALA A 214 4.10 23.25 4.28
C ALA A 214 3.89 22.89 2.80
N ARG A 215 4.40 21.75 2.35
CA ARG A 215 4.20 21.20 1.00
C ARG A 215 2.72 20.94 0.73
N VAL A 216 2.03 20.28 1.64
CA VAL A 216 0.60 19.97 1.53
C VAL A 216 -0.25 21.23 1.57
N VAL A 217 0.04 22.18 2.46
CA VAL A 217 -0.64 23.48 2.53
C VAL A 217 -0.54 24.21 1.20
N GLY A 218 0.66 24.34 0.63
CA GLY A 218 0.86 24.96 -0.67
C GLY A 218 0.10 24.29 -1.81
N ALA A 219 -0.07 22.97 -1.75
CA ALA A 219 -0.91 22.23 -2.69
C ALA A 219 -2.42 22.48 -2.47
N PHE A 220 -2.88 22.51 -1.24
CA PHE A 220 -4.30 22.72 -0.91
C PHE A 220 -4.75 24.16 -1.18
N GLU A 221 -3.88 25.15 -1.01
CA GLU A 221 -4.15 26.52 -1.40
C GLU A 221 -4.45 26.65 -2.91
N GLN A 222 -3.77 25.88 -3.75
CA GLN A 222 -4.08 25.80 -5.19
C GLN A 222 -5.46 25.19 -5.47
N ALA A 223 -5.98 24.38 -4.55
CA ALA A 223 -7.36 23.86 -4.59
C ALA A 223 -8.39 24.83 -3.99
N GLY A 224 -7.98 26.03 -3.58
CA GLY A 224 -8.86 27.09 -3.04
C GLY A 224 -9.07 27.05 -1.52
N TRP A 225 -8.25 26.26 -0.81
CA TRP A 225 -8.26 26.28 0.66
C TRP A 225 -7.64 27.58 1.19
N GLN A 226 -8.07 27.99 2.40
CA GLN A 226 -7.49 29.11 3.11
C GLN A 226 -7.20 28.68 4.55
N PHE A 227 -5.93 28.79 4.92
CA PHE A 227 -5.48 28.40 6.26
C PHE A 227 -5.49 29.58 7.22
N LEU A 228 -6.09 29.35 8.38
CA LEU A 228 -6.17 30.31 9.49
C LEU A 228 -4.82 30.35 10.22
N PRO A 229 -4.44 31.50 10.82
CA PRO A 229 -3.16 31.63 11.53
C PRO A 229 -3.18 31.00 12.92
N CYS A 230 -3.62 29.75 13.02
CA CYS A 230 -3.74 29.01 14.29
C CYS A 230 -3.18 27.59 14.19
N GLU A 231 -2.14 27.43 13.42
CA GLU A 231 -1.37 26.20 13.35
C GLU A 231 -1.02 25.65 14.73
N GLN A 232 -1.12 24.34 14.92
CA GLN A 232 -0.75 23.66 16.15
C GLN A 232 0.41 22.71 15.90
N GLU A 233 1.47 22.86 16.68
CA GLU A 233 2.56 21.88 16.75
C GLU A 233 2.49 21.13 18.07
N TYR A 234 2.60 19.80 18.01
CA TYR A 234 2.64 18.93 19.18
C TYR A 234 3.97 18.18 19.28
N ASN A 235 4.33 17.78 20.49
CA ASN A 235 5.49 16.93 20.71
C ASN A 235 5.18 15.51 20.23
N ILE A 236 6.00 14.98 19.31
CA ILE A 236 5.81 13.63 18.76
C ILE A 236 5.89 12.53 19.83
N GLY A 237 6.57 12.78 20.94
CA GLY A 237 6.57 11.87 22.08
C GLY A 237 5.26 11.85 22.88
N GLY A 238 4.25 12.62 22.42
CA GLY A 238 2.95 12.78 23.06
C GLY A 238 2.83 14.04 23.92
N GLU A 239 1.60 14.41 24.23
CA GLU A 239 1.26 15.55 25.07
C GLU A 239 0.52 15.07 26.32
N ALA A 240 0.74 15.71 27.45
CA ALA A 240 0.04 15.39 28.70
C ALA A 240 -1.45 15.76 28.65
N ASN A 241 -1.84 16.71 27.79
CA ASN A 241 -3.20 17.18 27.63
C ASN A 241 -3.43 17.78 26.24
N TRP A 242 -4.32 17.20 25.46
CA TRP A 242 -4.66 17.63 24.11
C TRP A 242 -5.71 18.75 24.04
N VAL A 243 -6.45 18.99 25.11
CA VAL A 243 -7.52 20.00 25.15
C VAL A 243 -7.06 21.41 24.76
N PRO A 244 -5.90 21.92 25.22
CA PRO A 244 -5.43 23.24 24.80
C PRO A 244 -5.21 23.40 23.29
N PHE A 245 -4.75 22.36 22.62
CA PHE A 245 -4.51 22.35 21.17
C PHE A 245 -5.82 22.44 20.39
N VAL A 246 -6.76 21.53 20.67
CA VAL A 246 -8.07 21.51 20.01
C VAL A 246 -8.93 22.71 20.38
N GLN A 247 -8.77 23.29 21.57
CA GLN A 247 -9.46 24.52 21.98
C GLN A 247 -8.99 25.71 21.14
N ARG A 248 -7.68 25.85 20.88
CA ARG A 248 -7.18 26.95 20.03
C ARG A 248 -7.71 26.82 18.60
N LEU A 249 -7.78 25.63 18.04
CA LEU A 249 -8.36 25.39 16.72
C LEU A 249 -9.83 25.77 16.69
N LYS A 250 -10.59 25.40 17.73
CA LYS A 250 -12.01 25.77 17.89
C LYS A 250 -12.20 27.29 18.03
N ASP A 251 -11.43 27.94 18.88
CA ASP A 251 -11.52 29.38 19.12
C ASP A 251 -11.13 30.21 17.88
N CYS A 252 -10.19 29.71 17.09
CA CYS A 252 -9.83 30.27 15.80
C CYS A 252 -10.94 30.09 14.75
N GLY A 253 -11.88 29.20 15.02
CA GLY A 253 -13.02 28.90 14.15
C GLY A 253 -12.67 28.01 12.98
N ALA A 254 -11.72 27.09 13.14
CA ALA A 254 -11.40 26.10 12.14
C ALA A 254 -12.60 25.15 11.89
N GLU A 255 -12.94 24.95 10.65
CA GLU A 255 -13.99 24.01 10.21
C GLU A 255 -13.42 22.78 9.52
N VAL A 256 -12.16 22.86 9.06
CA VAL A 256 -11.36 21.74 8.55
C VAL A 256 -10.00 21.79 9.23
N VAL A 257 -9.51 20.66 9.71
CA VAL A 257 -8.17 20.53 10.27
C VAL A 257 -7.40 19.49 9.46
N HIS A 258 -6.33 19.93 8.79
CA HIS A 258 -5.37 19.00 8.23
C HIS A 258 -4.43 18.54 9.33
N PHE A 259 -4.49 17.26 9.64
CA PHE A 259 -3.60 16.63 10.62
C PHE A 259 -2.52 15.84 9.89
N SER A 260 -1.27 16.28 10.03
CA SER A 260 -0.10 15.55 9.54
C SER A 260 0.50 14.71 10.66
N GLY A 261 0.30 13.41 10.56
CA GLY A 261 0.78 12.43 11.53
C GLY A 261 -0.04 11.15 11.47
N SER A 262 0.67 10.03 11.41
CA SER A 262 0.07 8.71 11.28
C SER A 262 -0.04 7.93 12.60
N MET A 263 0.42 8.50 13.71
CA MET A 263 0.44 7.81 15.00
C MET A 263 -0.99 7.69 15.56
N ARG A 264 -1.61 6.55 15.32
CA ARG A 264 -2.99 6.27 15.71
C ARG A 264 -3.32 6.57 17.17
N PRO A 265 -2.56 6.11 18.18
CA PRO A 265 -2.91 6.41 19.58
C PRO A 265 -2.98 7.91 19.87
N THR A 266 -2.07 8.70 19.32
CA THR A 266 -2.06 10.17 19.45
C THR A 266 -3.30 10.79 18.80
N PHE A 267 -3.65 10.36 17.59
CA PHE A 267 -4.82 10.90 16.90
C PHE A 267 -6.13 10.55 17.60
N GLU A 268 -6.25 9.35 18.17
CA GLU A 268 -7.39 8.94 18.98
C GLU A 268 -7.59 9.85 20.22
N GLU A 269 -6.50 10.22 20.90
CA GLU A 269 -6.53 11.12 22.04
C GLU A 269 -6.95 12.54 21.63
N ILE A 270 -6.48 13.02 20.48
CA ILE A 270 -6.91 14.31 19.90
C ILE A 270 -8.41 14.29 19.62
N LEU A 271 -8.94 13.23 19.02
CA LEU A 271 -10.37 13.10 18.74
C LEU A 271 -11.20 13.06 20.02
N ARG A 272 -10.75 12.37 21.09
CA ARG A 272 -11.40 12.40 22.41
C ARG A 272 -11.41 13.80 23.01
N ALA A 273 -10.29 14.52 22.94
CA ALA A 273 -10.19 15.89 23.43
C ALA A 273 -11.10 16.84 22.66
N ALA A 274 -11.17 16.72 21.33
CA ALA A 274 -12.05 17.52 20.49
C ALA A 274 -13.52 17.27 20.83
N ARG A 275 -13.93 16.02 20.99
CA ARG A 275 -15.28 15.65 21.41
C ARG A 275 -15.63 16.22 22.78
N ALA A 276 -14.71 16.16 23.75
CA ALA A 276 -14.92 16.64 25.12
C ALA A 276 -15.25 18.13 25.17
N ILE A 277 -14.75 18.94 24.25
CA ILE A 277 -15.04 20.37 24.15
C ILE A 277 -16.13 20.72 23.12
N GLY A 278 -16.75 19.73 22.49
CA GLY A 278 -17.72 19.93 21.41
C GLY A 278 -17.12 20.58 20.16
N PHE A 279 -15.92 20.18 19.76
CA PHE A 279 -15.26 20.58 18.53
C PHE A 279 -15.30 19.40 17.55
N ASP A 280 -16.01 19.58 16.41
CA ASP A 280 -16.25 18.52 15.43
C ASP A 280 -16.01 19.03 14.00
N PRO A 281 -14.75 19.37 13.66
CA PRO A 281 -14.38 19.80 12.31
C PRO A 281 -14.33 18.59 11.36
N ILE A 282 -14.18 18.85 10.06
CA ILE A 282 -13.66 17.84 9.15
C ILE A 282 -12.16 17.65 9.46
N TRP A 283 -11.77 16.45 9.88
CA TRP A 283 -10.36 16.07 10.00
C TRP A 283 -9.89 15.54 8.66
N MET A 284 -8.99 16.25 8.00
CA MET A 284 -8.33 15.77 6.79
C MET A 284 -7.03 15.10 7.20
N GLN A 285 -6.94 13.80 6.97
CA GLN A 285 -5.86 12.95 7.42
C GLN A 285 -5.15 12.30 6.22
N GLU A 286 -4.01 11.70 6.45
CA GLU A 286 -3.28 10.89 5.49
C GLU A 286 -3.93 9.50 5.33
N ALA A 287 -3.66 8.83 4.19
CA ALA A 287 -4.22 7.50 3.91
C ALA A 287 -3.77 6.40 4.87
N SER A 288 -2.70 6.63 5.64
CA SER A 288 -2.23 5.72 6.70
C SER A 288 -3.25 5.43 7.79
N VAL A 289 -4.30 6.26 7.92
CA VAL A 289 -5.45 5.99 8.80
C VAL A 289 -6.40 4.92 8.27
N TYR A 290 -6.22 4.46 7.04
CA TYR A 290 -6.95 3.31 6.50
C TYR A 290 -6.44 2.01 7.14
N ASP A 291 -6.88 1.79 8.36
CA ASP A 291 -6.43 0.77 9.28
C ASP A 291 -7.65 0.14 9.97
N SER A 292 -7.74 -1.19 9.93
CA SER A 292 -8.85 -1.95 10.55
C SER A 292 -9.01 -1.66 12.04
N ASP A 293 -7.91 -1.37 12.73
CA ASP A 293 -7.94 -1.10 14.16
C ASP A 293 -8.52 0.28 14.48
N LEU A 294 -8.27 1.32 13.65
CA LEU A 294 -8.95 2.61 13.81
C LEU A 294 -10.45 2.45 13.59
N ALA A 295 -10.86 1.71 12.57
CA ALA A 295 -12.26 1.44 12.32
C ALA A 295 -12.90 0.70 13.49
N ALA A 296 -12.25 -0.35 14.03
CA ALA A 296 -12.73 -1.07 15.20
C ALA A 296 -12.81 -0.18 16.47
N TRP A 297 -11.81 0.69 16.68
CA TRP A 297 -11.80 1.66 17.78
C TRP A 297 -12.96 2.66 17.71
N ASN A 298 -13.36 3.05 16.50
CA ASN A 298 -14.39 4.09 16.28
C ASN A 298 -15.84 3.64 16.60
N SER A 299 -16.04 2.67 17.47
CA SER A 299 -17.36 2.16 17.82
C SER A 299 -18.33 3.24 18.37
N GLU A 300 -17.80 4.32 18.98
CA GLU A 300 -18.55 5.46 19.50
C GLU A 300 -18.68 6.62 18.48
N GLY A 301 -18.18 6.49 17.26
CA GLY A 301 -18.27 7.48 16.20
C GLY A 301 -17.41 8.73 16.44
N LEU A 302 -16.32 8.61 17.20
CA LEU A 302 -15.40 9.72 17.47
C LEU A 302 -14.65 10.19 16.22
N ALA A 303 -14.40 9.28 15.28
CA ALA A 303 -13.72 9.53 14.02
C ALA A 303 -14.67 9.70 12.83
N ASP A 304 -15.99 9.82 13.03
CA ASP A 304 -16.96 9.87 11.91
C ASP A 304 -16.76 11.07 10.96
N ASN A 305 -16.03 12.11 11.38
CA ASN A 305 -15.64 13.25 10.55
C ASN A 305 -14.19 13.20 10.03
N VAL A 306 -13.51 12.05 10.19
CA VAL A 306 -12.17 11.84 9.60
C VAL A 306 -12.31 11.50 8.14
N HIS A 307 -11.73 12.33 7.30
CA HIS A 307 -11.66 12.18 5.85
C HIS A 307 -10.21 12.03 5.41
N PHE A 308 -9.96 11.29 4.35
CA PHE A 308 -8.62 11.17 3.79
C PHE A 308 -8.69 10.86 2.29
N GLN A 309 -7.66 11.29 1.58
CA GLN A 309 -7.49 10.95 0.18
C GLN A 309 -6.99 9.52 0.07
N MET A 310 -7.58 8.76 -0.86
CA MET A 310 -7.18 7.41 -1.18
C MET A 310 -6.88 7.28 -2.66
N THR A 311 -5.70 6.79 -2.99
CA THR A 311 -5.27 6.49 -4.36
C THR A 311 -5.33 5.00 -4.68
N TYR A 312 -5.42 4.16 -3.68
CA TYR A 312 -5.73 2.74 -3.78
C TYR A 312 -7.23 2.51 -3.64
N TYR A 313 -7.75 1.44 -4.21
CA TYR A 313 -9.17 1.10 -3.99
C TYR A 313 -9.34 0.47 -2.61
N PRO A 314 -10.35 0.89 -1.84
CA PRO A 314 -10.59 0.37 -0.48
C PRO A 314 -11.07 -1.08 -0.53
N PHE A 315 -10.75 -1.83 0.52
CA PHE A 315 -11.04 -3.26 0.62
C PHE A 315 -12.54 -3.56 0.67
N GLU A 316 -13.35 -2.59 1.11
CA GLU A 316 -14.81 -2.63 1.07
C GLU A 316 -15.38 -2.71 -0.35
N GLN A 317 -14.56 -2.46 -1.37
CA GLN A 317 -14.97 -2.51 -2.79
C GLN A 317 -14.45 -3.75 -3.53
N ALA A 318 -14.02 -4.78 -2.81
CA ALA A 318 -13.50 -6.02 -3.40
C ALA A 318 -14.48 -6.71 -4.35
N ASP A 319 -15.78 -6.54 -4.13
CA ASP A 319 -16.84 -7.07 -5.00
C ASP A 319 -16.93 -6.37 -6.38
N ARG A 320 -16.31 -5.21 -6.53
CA ARG A 320 -16.32 -4.37 -7.73
C ARG A 320 -14.96 -4.20 -8.37
N VAL A 321 -13.90 -4.37 -7.59
CA VAL A 321 -12.50 -4.15 -8.01
C VAL A 321 -11.74 -5.46 -7.94
N PRO A 322 -11.59 -6.19 -9.07
CA PRO A 322 -10.95 -7.50 -9.08
C PRO A 322 -9.54 -7.53 -8.46
N ALA A 323 -8.74 -6.47 -8.65
CA ALA A 323 -7.40 -6.40 -8.08
C ALA A 323 -7.42 -6.36 -6.54
N VAL A 324 -8.42 -5.73 -5.93
CA VAL A 324 -8.62 -5.74 -4.48
C VAL A 324 -9.02 -7.15 -4.01
N ALA A 325 -9.93 -7.81 -4.73
CA ALA A 325 -10.31 -9.19 -4.42
C ALA A 325 -9.10 -10.14 -4.48
N ASP A 326 -8.31 -10.05 -5.55
CA ASP A 326 -7.10 -10.87 -5.74
C ASP A 326 -6.06 -10.62 -4.62
N TYR A 327 -5.84 -9.34 -4.24
CA TYR A 327 -4.97 -8.98 -3.12
C TYR A 327 -5.44 -9.64 -1.82
N LEU A 328 -6.71 -9.47 -1.47
CA LEU A 328 -7.28 -10.02 -0.23
C LEU A 328 -7.26 -11.56 -0.22
N ASP A 329 -7.46 -12.19 -1.37
CA ASP A 329 -7.40 -13.66 -1.50
C ASP A 329 -5.97 -14.19 -1.33
N ILE A 330 -4.97 -13.50 -1.91
CA ILE A 330 -3.55 -13.85 -1.74
C ILE A 330 -3.15 -13.72 -0.27
N MET A 331 -3.48 -12.60 0.39
CA MET A 331 -3.15 -12.39 1.80
C MET A 331 -3.83 -13.41 2.71
N ARG A 332 -5.10 -13.72 2.45
CA ARG A 332 -5.84 -14.75 3.18
C ARG A 332 -5.23 -16.14 3.01
N ALA A 333 -4.83 -16.49 1.78
CA ALA A 333 -4.20 -17.78 1.50
C ALA A 333 -2.84 -17.93 2.23
N ALA A 334 -2.12 -16.83 2.39
CA ALA A 334 -0.86 -16.78 3.14
C ALA A 334 -1.07 -16.71 4.66
N GLY A 335 -2.30 -16.48 5.15
CA GLY A 335 -2.57 -16.22 6.58
C GLY A 335 -2.00 -14.90 7.08
N ALA A 336 -1.78 -13.93 6.17
CA ALA A 336 -1.15 -12.66 6.44
C ALA A 336 -2.19 -11.52 6.58
N PRO A 337 -1.91 -10.47 7.38
CA PRO A 337 -2.80 -9.32 7.50
C PRO A 337 -2.84 -8.55 6.18
N ALA A 338 -4.04 -8.11 5.80
CA ALA A 338 -4.22 -7.21 4.67
C ALA A 338 -4.26 -5.77 5.18
N GLY A 339 -3.38 -4.92 4.67
CA GLY A 339 -3.28 -3.50 4.99
C GLY A 339 -2.96 -2.66 3.75
N LEU A 340 -3.07 -1.34 3.87
CA LEU A 340 -2.76 -0.43 2.77
C LEU A 340 -1.30 -0.54 2.33
N LEU A 341 -0.37 -0.58 3.28
CA LEU A 341 1.05 -0.72 2.97
C LEU A 341 1.36 -2.08 2.33
N GLY A 342 0.62 -3.15 2.71
CA GLY A 342 0.68 -4.42 2.02
C GLY A 342 0.23 -4.33 0.56
N ALA A 343 -0.86 -3.61 0.27
CA ALA A 343 -1.31 -3.37 -1.10
C ALA A 343 -0.29 -2.55 -1.92
N GLN A 344 0.37 -1.58 -1.28
CA GLN A 344 1.46 -0.81 -1.90
C GLN A 344 2.68 -1.69 -2.19
N ALA A 345 3.04 -2.60 -1.29
CA ALA A 345 4.11 -3.57 -1.49
C ALA A 345 3.79 -4.54 -2.65
N VAL A 346 2.52 -4.99 -2.77
CA VAL A 346 2.07 -5.78 -3.93
C VAL A 346 2.21 -5.00 -5.23
N ALA A 347 1.86 -3.72 -5.25
CA ALA A 347 2.07 -2.87 -6.41
C ALA A 347 3.57 -2.77 -6.78
N ALA A 348 4.46 -2.63 -5.79
CA ALA A 348 5.91 -2.63 -6.01
C ALA A 348 6.40 -3.97 -6.58
N PHE A 349 5.92 -5.07 -6.03
CA PHE A 349 6.26 -6.41 -6.52
C PHE A 349 5.82 -6.62 -7.98
N LEU A 350 4.58 -6.28 -8.31
CA LEU A 350 4.06 -6.44 -9.68
C LEU A 350 4.83 -5.58 -10.69
N LEU A 351 5.13 -4.33 -10.34
CA LEU A 351 5.94 -3.45 -11.19
C LEU A 351 7.33 -4.03 -11.44
N TRP A 352 8.01 -4.46 -10.38
CA TRP A 352 9.31 -5.11 -10.48
C TRP A 352 9.25 -6.40 -11.32
N ALA A 353 8.26 -7.25 -11.07
CA ALA A 353 8.12 -8.54 -11.74
C ALA A 353 7.89 -8.41 -13.25
N GLU A 354 7.13 -7.39 -13.69
CA GLU A 354 7.01 -7.06 -15.12
C GLU A 354 8.36 -6.67 -15.74
N GLY A 355 9.13 -5.84 -15.02
CA GLY A 355 10.47 -5.47 -15.46
C GLY A 355 11.43 -6.67 -15.55
N ALA A 356 11.42 -7.51 -14.53
CA ALA A 356 12.26 -8.71 -14.47
C ALA A 356 11.89 -9.73 -15.57
N LYS A 357 10.58 -9.93 -15.80
CA LYS A 357 10.08 -10.78 -16.89
C LYS A 357 10.56 -10.29 -18.25
N ALA A 358 10.47 -8.97 -18.50
CA ALA A 358 10.88 -8.39 -19.78
C ALA A 358 12.38 -8.56 -20.07
N CYS A 359 13.22 -8.71 -19.04
CA CYS A 359 14.66 -8.93 -19.18
C CYS A 359 15.02 -10.40 -19.45
N GLY A 360 14.19 -11.36 -19.08
CA GLY A 360 14.39 -12.80 -19.38
C GLY A 360 15.75 -13.33 -18.91
N SER A 361 16.55 -13.87 -19.85
CA SER A 361 17.90 -14.39 -19.54
C SER A 361 18.93 -13.30 -19.28
N ASP A 362 18.74 -12.07 -19.78
CA ASP A 362 19.63 -10.94 -19.59
C ASP A 362 19.29 -10.14 -18.32
N LEU A 363 18.80 -10.83 -17.30
CA LEU A 363 18.31 -10.22 -16.07
C LEU A 363 19.45 -9.54 -15.29
N THR A 364 19.49 -8.23 -15.38
CA THR A 364 20.35 -7.34 -14.57
C THR A 364 19.51 -6.20 -14.01
N SER A 365 19.95 -5.61 -12.91
CA SER A 365 19.26 -4.45 -12.32
C SER A 365 19.16 -3.27 -13.32
N ASP A 366 20.20 -3.08 -14.14
CA ASP A 366 20.18 -2.06 -15.21
C ASP A 366 19.12 -2.35 -16.28
N CYS A 367 18.93 -3.63 -16.65
CA CYS A 367 17.86 -4.00 -17.57
C CYS A 367 16.49 -3.69 -16.96
N VAL A 368 16.24 -4.16 -15.72
CA VAL A 368 14.97 -3.92 -15.02
C VAL A 368 14.71 -2.42 -14.92
N MET A 369 15.66 -1.64 -14.42
CA MET A 369 15.52 -0.19 -14.28
C MET A 369 15.24 0.51 -15.61
N ARG A 370 15.86 0.08 -16.71
CA ARG A 370 15.60 0.62 -18.06
C ARG A 370 14.17 0.33 -18.52
N VAL A 371 13.64 -0.86 -18.24
CA VAL A 371 12.23 -1.20 -18.54
C VAL A 371 11.31 -0.33 -17.71
N LEU A 372 11.53 -0.24 -16.38
CA LEU A 372 10.67 0.50 -15.47
C LEU A 372 10.66 2.02 -15.74
N LYS A 373 11.78 2.59 -16.18
CA LYS A 373 11.85 4.01 -16.58
C LYS A 373 10.99 4.36 -17.79
N ASN A 374 10.47 3.38 -18.51
CA ASN A 374 9.53 3.60 -19.63
C ASN A 374 8.06 3.37 -19.22
N VAL A 375 7.78 3.01 -17.98
CA VAL A 375 6.40 2.83 -17.49
C VAL A 375 5.78 4.19 -17.18
N SER A 376 4.73 4.56 -17.90
CA SER A 376 4.10 5.90 -17.79
C SER A 376 2.63 5.89 -17.38
N ASN A 377 2.02 4.72 -17.26
CA ASN A 377 0.62 4.56 -16.85
C ASN A 377 0.49 3.25 -16.07
N TYR A 378 0.78 3.30 -14.78
CA TYR A 378 0.82 2.14 -13.92
C TYR A 378 -0.26 2.19 -12.85
N ASP A 379 -1.14 1.18 -12.84
CA ASP A 379 -2.27 1.06 -11.91
C ASP A 379 -2.25 -0.23 -11.08
N ALA A 380 -1.17 -1.00 -11.14
CA ALA A 380 -1.05 -2.30 -10.46
C ALA A 380 -2.23 -3.25 -10.76
N GLY A 381 -2.64 -3.32 -12.03
CA GLY A 381 -3.77 -4.16 -12.44
C GLY A 381 -5.14 -3.66 -11.97
N GLY A 382 -5.26 -2.37 -11.67
CA GLY A 382 -6.47 -1.74 -11.15
C GLY A 382 -6.52 -1.72 -9.62
N LEU A 383 -5.40 -1.95 -8.92
CA LEU A 383 -5.33 -1.86 -7.46
C LEU A 383 -5.23 -0.40 -6.98
N GLN A 384 -4.59 0.45 -7.77
CA GLN A 384 -4.36 1.88 -7.48
C GLN A 384 -4.77 2.78 -8.65
N SER A 385 -4.81 4.08 -8.39
CA SER A 385 -4.90 5.09 -9.46
C SER A 385 -3.67 5.06 -10.35
N PRO A 386 -3.81 5.38 -11.65
CA PRO A 386 -2.68 5.42 -12.57
C PRO A 386 -1.63 6.46 -12.14
N THR A 387 -0.37 6.05 -12.18
CA THR A 387 0.81 6.88 -11.90
C THR A 387 1.78 6.84 -13.07
N ASN A 388 2.84 7.64 -13.01
CA ASN A 388 3.96 7.56 -13.97
C ASN A 388 5.27 7.27 -13.24
N PRO A 389 5.55 5.99 -12.92
CA PRO A 389 6.76 5.57 -12.22
C PRO A 389 8.04 5.96 -12.95
N GLY A 390 8.05 5.84 -14.29
CA GLY A 390 9.22 6.12 -15.11
C GLY A 390 9.69 7.57 -15.05
N ALA A 391 8.75 8.51 -14.96
CA ALA A 391 9.03 9.94 -14.84
C ALA A 391 9.03 10.42 -13.38
N ASN A 392 8.88 9.52 -12.40
CA ASN A 392 8.73 9.85 -10.98
C ASN A 392 7.61 10.88 -10.73
N LEU A 393 6.44 10.69 -11.36
CA LEU A 393 5.31 11.61 -11.22
C LEU A 393 4.12 10.92 -10.54
N PRO A 394 3.52 11.56 -9.51
CA PRO A 394 2.33 11.04 -8.86
C PRO A 394 1.15 10.99 -9.82
N GLY A 395 0.12 10.23 -9.46
CA GLY A 395 -1.16 10.24 -10.16
C GLY A 395 -1.86 11.60 -10.07
N ASN A 396 -2.98 11.68 -10.73
CA ASN A 396 -3.90 12.82 -10.68
C ASN A 396 -5.36 12.34 -10.50
N CYS A 397 -5.51 11.17 -9.91
CA CYS A 397 -6.78 10.57 -9.57
C CYS A 397 -6.79 10.21 -8.07
N ALA A 398 -7.94 10.37 -7.44
CA ALA A 398 -8.17 9.84 -6.10
C ALA A 398 -9.68 9.76 -5.80
N MET A 399 -9.99 9.18 -4.67
CA MET A 399 -11.28 9.30 -3.99
C MET A 399 -11.04 9.85 -2.58
N VAL A 400 -12.08 10.37 -1.98
CA VAL A 400 -12.10 10.71 -0.55
C VAL A 400 -12.90 9.66 0.17
N LEU A 401 -12.29 9.04 1.15
CA LEU A 401 -12.95 8.17 2.10
C LEU A 401 -13.22 8.92 3.41
N ARG A 402 -14.17 8.40 4.17
CA ARG A 402 -14.51 8.83 5.51
C ARG A 402 -14.65 7.63 6.43
N VAL A 403 -14.24 7.79 7.67
CA VAL A 403 -14.58 6.82 8.72
C VAL A 403 -16.07 6.96 9.07
N ARG A 404 -16.78 5.85 9.14
CA ARG A 404 -18.20 5.82 9.49
C ARG A 404 -18.52 4.64 10.41
N GLY A 405 -18.73 4.90 11.70
CA GLY A 405 -18.79 3.83 12.67
C GLY A 405 -17.53 2.95 12.55
N THR A 406 -17.70 1.66 12.37
CA THR A 406 -16.58 0.69 12.25
C THR A 406 -16.19 0.36 10.81
N ARG A 407 -16.41 1.28 9.87
CA ARG A 407 -16.12 1.07 8.43
C ARG A 407 -15.58 2.32 7.78
N TYR A 408 -15.05 2.14 6.58
CA TYR A 408 -14.67 3.21 5.67
C TYR A 408 -15.69 3.33 4.54
N GLU A 409 -16.09 4.55 4.23
CA GLU A 409 -17.03 4.85 3.15
C GLU A 409 -16.39 5.78 2.15
N GLN A 410 -16.50 5.47 0.86
CA GLN A 410 -16.21 6.45 -0.18
C GLN A 410 -17.30 7.53 -0.16
N VAL A 411 -16.89 8.78 -0.03
CA VAL A 411 -17.79 9.94 -0.01
C VAL A 411 -17.65 10.83 -1.23
N LEU A 412 -16.48 10.86 -1.86
CA LEU A 412 -16.22 11.65 -3.07
C LEU A 412 -15.27 10.87 -4.03
N PRO A 413 -15.61 10.82 -5.33
CA PRO A 413 -16.92 11.12 -5.87
C PRO A 413 -17.98 10.17 -5.29
N SER A 414 -19.26 10.48 -5.48
CA SER A 414 -20.38 9.67 -4.96
C SER A 414 -20.53 8.31 -5.63
N ASP A 415 -20.00 8.16 -6.83
CA ASP A 415 -20.03 6.90 -7.57
C ASP A 415 -18.99 5.93 -7.02
N ILE A 416 -19.47 4.86 -6.41
CA ILE A 416 -18.65 3.85 -5.74
C ILE A 416 -17.73 3.13 -6.73
N ALA A 417 -16.50 2.89 -6.32
CA ALA A 417 -15.42 2.32 -7.12
C ALA A 417 -15.01 3.17 -8.34
N ILE A 418 -15.31 4.47 -8.29
CA ILE A 418 -14.80 5.46 -9.24
C ILE A 418 -13.87 6.41 -8.53
N GLN A 419 -12.72 6.66 -9.14
CA GLN A 419 -11.81 7.73 -8.73
C GLN A 419 -12.06 8.97 -9.59
N ALA A 420 -12.04 10.14 -8.98
CA ALA A 420 -12.06 11.39 -9.71
C ALA A 420 -10.66 11.69 -10.27
N CYS A 421 -10.58 12.00 -11.54
CA CYS A 421 -9.33 12.27 -12.25
C CYS A 421 -9.40 13.60 -12.96
N ASP A 422 -8.43 14.48 -12.71
CA ASP A 422 -8.23 15.71 -13.46
C ASP A 422 -6.74 16.08 -13.50
N ARG A 423 -6.29 16.67 -14.60
CA ARG A 423 -4.89 17.09 -14.73
C ARG A 423 -4.49 18.15 -13.70
N THR A 424 -5.43 18.99 -13.28
CA THR A 424 -5.21 20.03 -12.26
C THR A 424 -5.03 19.47 -10.86
N TYR A 425 -5.39 18.21 -10.61
CA TYR A 425 -5.22 17.59 -9.30
C TYR A 425 -3.77 17.28 -8.95
N ARG A 426 -2.91 17.13 -9.96
CA ARG A 426 -1.47 17.08 -9.72
C ARG A 426 -0.93 18.51 -9.77
N VAL A 427 -0.56 19.03 -8.62
CA VAL A 427 -0.07 20.39 -8.45
C VAL A 427 1.45 20.41 -8.25
N SER A 428 2.09 21.43 -8.80
CA SER A 428 3.50 21.71 -8.51
C SER A 428 3.57 22.56 -7.25
N VAL A 429 4.46 22.18 -6.35
CA VAL A 429 4.77 22.95 -5.13
C VAL A 429 6.18 23.47 -5.22
N GLY A 430 6.38 24.75 -4.84
CA GLY A 430 7.71 25.33 -4.78
C GLY A 430 8.54 24.68 -3.67
N ARG A 431 9.88 24.64 -3.90
CA ARG A 431 10.84 24.27 -2.84
C ARG A 431 10.97 25.40 -1.85
#